data_b74067518c43802385c9bddb7afd93f8
#
_entry.id   b74067518c43802385c9bddb7afd93f8
#
_cell.length_a   1.000
_cell.length_b   1.000
_cell.length_c   1.000
_cell.angle_alpha   90.00
_cell.angle_beta   90.00
_cell.angle_gamma   90.00
#
_symmetry.space_group_name_H-M   'P 1'
#
loop_
_entity.id
_entity.type
_entity.pdbx_description
1 polymer ?
#
loop_
_entity_poly.entity_id
_entity_poly.type
_entity_poly.pdbx_seq_one_letter_code
_entity_poly.pdbx_strand_id
1 'polypeptide(L)'
;MDQIDHTTFQYNPVYDLRERPVGIWEWGFLYKEIRGVSENQDEEFMSSYYPSPVHAGGLIAVNKEFFLSLGGYDNGLLVWGGEQVFISCNNII
;
A
#
# COMPACT_ATOMS: atom_id res chain seq x y z
N MET A 1 8.60 -3.72 1.07
CA MET A 1 9.73 -2.78 1.29
C MET A 1 11.01 -3.45 0.83
N ASP A 2 11.84 -2.70 0.18
CA ASP A 2 13.17 -3.15 -0.17
C ASP A 2 14.04 -3.30 1.07
N GLN A 3 15.08 -4.07 0.96
CA GLN A 3 15.94 -4.40 2.10
C GLN A 3 17.36 -3.90 1.88
N ILE A 4 18.00 -3.57 2.98
CA ILE A 4 19.44 -3.37 3.00
C ILE A 4 20.05 -4.58 3.71
N ASP A 5 21.00 -5.24 3.04
CA ASP A 5 21.72 -6.36 3.64
C ASP A 5 22.49 -5.88 4.87
N HIS A 6 22.26 -6.52 6.01
CA HIS A 6 22.82 -6.10 7.30
C HIS A 6 24.35 -6.35 7.40
N THR A 7 24.90 -7.16 6.52
CA THR A 7 26.34 -7.48 6.50
C THR A 7 27.11 -6.66 5.48
N THR A 8 26.58 -6.55 4.26
CA THR A 8 27.23 -5.86 3.14
C THR A 8 26.78 -4.42 2.96
N PHE A 9 25.68 -4.02 3.61
CA PHE A 9 24.98 -2.73 3.45
C PHE A 9 24.51 -2.46 2.01
N GLN A 10 24.41 -3.51 1.20
CA GLN A 10 23.91 -3.39 -0.17
C GLN A 10 22.38 -3.32 -0.20
N TYR A 11 21.88 -2.52 -1.12
CA TYR A 11 20.46 -2.41 -1.39
C TYR A 11 19.99 -3.62 -2.21
N ASN A 12 18.99 -4.32 -1.69
CA ASN A 12 18.38 -5.47 -2.35
C ASN A 12 16.90 -5.18 -2.57
N PRO A 13 16.44 -5.01 -3.81
CA PRO A 13 15.01 -4.89 -4.09
C PRO A 13 14.32 -6.22 -3.78
N VAL A 14 13.23 -6.15 -3.03
CA VAL A 14 12.45 -7.33 -2.63
C VAL A 14 11.45 -7.73 -3.71
N TYR A 15 11.04 -6.78 -4.55
CA TYR A 15 10.02 -7.00 -5.56
C TYR A 15 10.60 -6.96 -6.97
N ASP A 16 10.17 -7.91 -7.78
CA ASP A 16 10.29 -7.78 -9.22
C ASP A 16 9.37 -6.63 -9.69
N LEU A 17 9.86 -5.73 -10.50
CA LEU A 17 9.07 -4.63 -11.06
C LEU A 17 7.83 -5.11 -11.83
N ARG A 18 7.84 -6.38 -12.27
CA ARG A 18 6.71 -7.04 -12.93
C ARG A 18 5.58 -7.42 -11.98
N GLU A 19 5.85 -7.44 -10.68
CA GLU A 19 4.86 -7.73 -9.66
C GLU A 19 4.37 -6.44 -9.02
N ARG A 20 3.06 -6.22 -9.08
CA ARG A 20 2.41 -5.08 -8.43
C ARG A 20 1.64 -5.55 -7.21
N PRO A 21 2.18 -5.33 -6.01
CA PRO A 21 1.44 -5.67 -4.80
C PRO A 21 0.22 -4.76 -4.63
N VAL A 22 -0.92 -5.37 -4.40
CA VAL A 22 -2.19 -4.67 -4.16
C VAL A 22 -2.73 -5.12 -2.81
N GLY A 23 -3.03 -4.15 -1.95
CA GLY A 23 -3.68 -4.42 -0.67
C GLY A 23 -5.15 -4.76 -0.86
N ILE A 24 -5.60 -5.82 -0.25
CA ILE A 24 -7.01 -6.20 -0.19
C ILE A 24 -7.44 -6.46 1.25
N TRP A 25 -8.75 -6.49 1.46
CA TRP A 25 -9.37 -6.81 2.71
C TRP A 25 -10.19 -8.09 2.58
N GLU A 26 -9.89 -9.09 3.37
CA GLU A 26 -10.65 -10.33 3.39
C GLU A 26 -11.88 -10.23 4.32
N TRP A 27 -12.90 -11.05 4.05
CA TRP A 27 -14.10 -11.11 4.87
C TRP A 27 -13.85 -11.47 6.35
N GLY A 28 -12.70 -12.03 6.67
CA GLY A 28 -12.24 -12.26 8.03
C GLY A 28 -11.67 -11.02 8.73
N PHE A 29 -11.82 -9.83 8.14
CA PHE A 29 -11.25 -8.56 8.62
C PHE A 29 -9.72 -8.61 8.73
N LEU A 30 -9.08 -9.27 7.78
CA LEU A 30 -7.63 -9.35 7.69
C LEU A 30 -7.12 -8.63 6.45
N TYR A 31 -6.10 -7.82 6.64
CA TYR A 31 -5.33 -7.26 5.54
C TYR A 31 -4.52 -8.36 4.86
N LYS A 32 -4.52 -8.35 3.56
CA LYS A 32 -3.72 -9.24 2.72
C LYS A 32 -3.15 -8.48 1.54
N GLU A 33 -1.97 -8.85 1.15
CA GLU A 33 -1.34 -8.39 -0.08
C GLU A 33 -1.45 -9.49 -1.14
N ILE A 34 -2.00 -9.14 -2.28
CA ILE A 34 -1.98 -9.99 -3.48
C ILE A 34 -1.02 -9.38 -4.50
N ARG A 35 -0.39 -10.22 -5.28
CA ARG A 35 0.53 -9.82 -6.34
C ARG A 35 -0.03 -10.24 -7.68
N GLY A 36 -0.23 -9.27 -8.56
CA GLY A 36 -0.61 -9.51 -9.93
C GLY A 36 0.60 -9.38 -10.84
N VAL A 37 0.78 -10.35 -11.72
CA VAL A 37 1.76 -10.22 -12.80
C VAL A 37 1.12 -9.39 -13.90
N SER A 38 1.72 -8.27 -14.28
CA SER A 38 1.27 -7.49 -15.41
C SER A 38 1.73 -8.14 -16.71
N GLU A 39 0.82 -8.31 -17.66
CA GLU A 39 1.16 -8.73 -19.02
C GLU A 39 1.93 -7.64 -19.79
N ASN A 40 1.69 -6.39 -19.44
CA ASN A 40 2.43 -5.26 -20.00
C ASN A 40 3.75 -5.11 -19.25
N GLN A 41 4.86 -5.30 -19.96
CA GLN A 41 6.23 -5.20 -19.45
C GLN A 41 6.93 -3.90 -19.87
N ASP A 42 6.18 -2.91 -20.34
CA ASP A 42 6.71 -1.59 -20.62
C ASP A 42 7.22 -0.95 -19.32
N GLU A 43 8.47 -0.51 -19.32
CA GLU A 43 9.14 0.06 -18.15
C GLU A 43 8.43 1.32 -17.64
N GLU A 44 7.95 2.17 -18.53
CA GLU A 44 7.18 3.36 -18.19
C GLU A 44 5.85 2.98 -17.53
N PHE A 45 5.16 1.98 -18.06
CA PHE A 45 3.94 1.45 -17.44
C PHE A 45 4.23 0.83 -16.08
N MET A 46 5.29 0.06 -15.94
CA MET A 46 5.65 -0.61 -14.68
C MET A 46 6.05 0.36 -13.58
N SER A 47 6.62 1.50 -13.92
CA SER A 47 7.00 2.57 -12.97
C SER A 47 5.85 3.54 -12.65
N SER A 48 4.71 3.48 -13.35
CA SER A 48 3.56 4.34 -13.10
C SER A 48 2.79 3.94 -11.84
N TYR A 49 1.99 4.86 -11.32
CA TYR A 49 1.05 4.58 -10.23
C TYR A 49 -0.07 3.61 -10.69
N TYR A 50 -0.64 2.90 -9.74
CA TYR A 50 -1.77 2.00 -9.97
C TYR A 50 -2.74 2.02 -8.78
N PRO A 51 -4.04 1.76 -9.02
CA PRO A 51 -5.03 1.73 -7.95
C PRO A 51 -4.78 0.59 -6.97
N SER A 52 -4.97 0.85 -5.70
CA SER A 52 -4.97 -0.18 -4.65
C SER A 52 -6.17 0.06 -3.72
N PRO A 53 -7.03 -0.94 -3.53
CA PRO A 53 -8.17 -0.81 -2.62
C PRO A 53 -7.80 -0.48 -1.18
N VAL A 54 -6.68 -1.00 -0.72
CA VAL A 54 -6.16 -0.77 0.63
C VAL A 54 -4.67 -0.48 0.54
N HIS A 55 -4.21 0.55 1.25
CA HIS A 55 -2.78 0.85 1.33
C HIS A 55 -2.12 0.16 2.52
N ALA A 56 -0.82 -0.10 2.42
CA ALA A 56 -0.01 -0.54 3.55
C ALA A 56 0.41 0.68 4.39
N GLY A 57 0.19 0.62 5.70
CA GLY A 57 0.40 1.76 6.59
C GLY A 57 1.85 2.03 7.00
N GLY A 58 2.79 1.13 6.70
CA GLY A 58 4.17 1.24 7.17
C GLY A 58 4.98 2.39 6.56
N LEU A 59 4.72 2.73 5.32
CA LEU A 59 5.35 3.84 4.60
C LEU A 59 4.30 4.54 3.75
N ILE A 60 3.94 5.76 4.11
CA ILE A 60 2.92 6.54 3.43
C ILE A 60 3.38 7.98 3.25
N ALA A 61 3.08 8.55 2.09
CA ALA A 61 3.16 9.98 1.84
C ALA A 61 1.82 10.46 1.29
N VAL A 62 1.25 11.47 1.90
CA VAL A 62 -0.08 11.98 1.55
C VAL A 62 -0.13 13.50 1.69
N ASN A 63 -0.95 14.15 0.89
CA ASN A 63 -1.22 15.57 1.07
C ASN A 63 -1.95 15.79 2.40
N LYS A 64 -1.37 16.61 3.28
CA LYS A 64 -1.89 16.85 4.63
C LYS A 64 -3.32 17.40 4.64
N GLU A 65 -3.60 18.38 3.79
CA GLU A 65 -4.91 19.01 3.74
C GLU A 65 -5.97 18.03 3.26
N PHE A 66 -5.63 17.26 2.24
CA PHE A 66 -6.51 16.19 1.74
C PHE A 66 -6.78 15.13 2.82
N PHE A 67 -5.74 14.64 3.49
CA PHE A 67 -5.88 13.66 4.57
C PHE A 67 -6.79 14.16 5.71
N LEU A 68 -6.62 15.42 6.12
CA LEU A 68 -7.45 16.02 7.15
C LEU A 68 -8.89 16.29 6.69
N SER A 69 -9.10 16.58 5.39
CA SER A 69 -10.45 16.75 4.82
C SER A 69 -11.26 15.46 4.83
N LEU A 70 -10.60 14.31 4.78
CA LEU A 70 -11.20 12.98 4.93
C LEU A 70 -11.51 12.62 6.40
N GLY A 71 -11.13 13.46 7.35
CA GLY A 71 -11.29 13.21 8.77
C GLY A 71 -10.09 12.52 9.44
N GLY A 72 -9.02 12.24 8.69
CA GLY A 72 -7.87 11.50 9.22
C GLY A 72 -8.20 10.04 9.57
N TYR A 73 -7.45 9.45 10.45
CA TYR A 73 -7.76 8.14 11.00
C TYR A 73 -8.87 8.23 12.06
N ASP A 74 -9.70 7.19 12.13
CA ASP A 74 -10.77 7.10 13.13
C ASP A 74 -10.17 6.88 14.53
N ASN A 75 -10.41 7.83 15.44
CA ASN A 75 -9.93 7.77 16.82
C ASN A 75 -10.59 6.65 17.65
N GLY A 76 -11.67 6.05 17.16
CA GLY A 76 -12.34 4.91 17.79
C GLY A 76 -11.66 3.56 17.52
N LEU A 77 -10.73 3.51 16.58
CA LEU A 77 -10.00 2.27 16.28
C LEU A 77 -9.02 1.94 17.40
N LEU A 78 -9.09 0.70 17.88
CA LEU A 78 -8.24 0.17 18.92
C LEU A 78 -7.36 -0.93 18.35
N VAL A 79 -6.12 -1.02 18.84
CA VAL A 79 -5.13 -2.02 18.47
C VAL A 79 -4.57 -1.74 17.07
N TRP A 80 -4.73 -2.63 16.10
CA TRP A 80 -4.06 -2.56 14.80
C TRP A 80 -4.99 -3.00 13.65
N GLY A 81 -4.89 -2.35 12.49
CA GLY A 81 -5.27 -2.91 11.19
C GLY A 81 -6.45 -2.26 10.47
N GLY A 82 -7.36 -1.57 11.11
CA GLY A 82 -8.56 -1.03 10.45
C GLY A 82 -8.37 0.32 9.77
N GLU A 83 -7.35 1.06 10.14
CA GLU A 83 -7.13 2.45 9.74
C GLU A 83 -6.89 2.62 8.24
N GLN A 84 -6.17 1.70 7.62
CA GLN A 84 -5.87 1.76 6.19
C GLN A 84 -7.12 1.55 5.33
N VAL A 85 -8.02 0.68 5.78
CA VAL A 85 -9.30 0.42 5.12
C VAL A 85 -10.20 1.63 5.21
N PHE A 86 -10.31 2.23 6.38
CA PHE A 86 -11.15 3.41 6.62
C PHE A 86 -10.78 4.57 5.69
N ILE A 87 -9.50 4.92 5.63
CA ILE A 87 -9.00 5.99 4.75
C ILE A 87 -9.17 5.62 3.27
N SER A 88 -8.88 4.38 2.90
CA SER A 88 -9.00 3.94 1.52
C SER A 88 -10.45 3.95 1.03
N CYS A 89 -11.40 3.53 1.86
CA CYS A 89 -12.82 3.57 1.52
C CYS A 89 -13.35 5.01 1.36
N ASN A 90 -12.88 5.94 2.17
CA ASN A 90 -13.28 7.35 2.06
C ASN A 90 -12.79 8.03 0.77
N ASN A 91 -11.81 7.44 0.08
CA ASN A 91 -11.33 7.93 -1.21
C ASN A 91 -12.10 7.38 -2.41
N ILE A 92 -12.87 6.32 -2.24
CA ILE A 92 -13.59 5.64 -3.34
C ILE A 92 -14.99 6.21 -3.52
N ILE A 93 -15.46 6.97 -2.56
CA ILE A 93 -16.76 7.65 -2.56
C ILE A 93 -16.54 9.14 -2.83
#